data_10a37ac14cfd84d4ce50f36e44c9d3ef
#
_entry.id   10a37ac14cfd84d4ce50f36e44c9d3ef
#
_cell.length_a   1.000
_cell.length_b   1.000
_cell.length_c   1.000
_cell.angle_alpha   90.00
_cell.angle_beta   90.00
_cell.angle_gamma   90.00
#
_symmetry.space_group_name_H-M   'P 1'
#
loop_
_entity.id
_entity.type
_entity.pdbx_description
1 polymer ?
#
loop_
_entity_poly.entity_id
_entity_poly.type
_entity_poly.pdbx_seq_one_letter_code
_entity_poly.pdbx_strand_id
1 'polypeptide(L)'
;ITDGQIYLESDLFNAGIRPAINAGLSVSRVGGAAQTKIIKKLGGGVRLALAQYRELAAFAQFASDLDEATRKQLERGQRVTELMKQKQYAPLTVAEMAVSLYAANEGYLDDVPADKIVDFESALHASFTDGASDLAQKINETGDYNEEIEADLKKFVEDFKSTGTY
;
A
#
# COMPACT_ATOMS: atom_id res chain seq x y z
N ILE A 1 23.40 7.48 -17.74
CA ILE A 1 22.83 7.19 -19.04
C ILE A 1 21.30 7.03 -18.95
N THR A 2 20.77 6.55 -17.82
CA THR A 2 19.34 6.47 -17.57
C THR A 2 18.99 7.27 -16.33
N ASP A 3 17.77 7.84 -16.30
CA ASP A 3 17.27 8.58 -15.13
C ASP A 3 16.58 7.67 -14.08
N GLY A 4 16.65 6.39 -14.31
CA GLY A 4 16.12 5.37 -13.43
C GLY A 4 15.72 4.12 -14.22
N GLN A 5 15.27 3.11 -13.50
CA GLN A 5 14.82 1.84 -14.05
C GLN A 5 13.79 1.18 -13.18
N ILE A 6 12.89 0.46 -13.80
CA ILE A 6 11.92 -0.41 -13.14
C ILE A 6 12.29 -1.85 -13.51
N TYR A 7 12.71 -2.64 -12.53
CA TYR A 7 13.03 -4.05 -12.72
C TYR A 7 11.78 -4.90 -12.59
N LEU A 8 11.56 -5.73 -13.63
CA LEU A 8 10.54 -6.76 -13.63
C LEU A 8 11.22 -8.12 -13.50
N GLU A 9 10.71 -8.97 -12.62
CA GLU A 9 11.26 -10.29 -12.34
C GLU A 9 10.26 -11.41 -12.62
N SER A 10 10.70 -12.44 -13.35
CA SER A 10 9.88 -13.60 -13.69
C SER A 10 9.40 -14.36 -12.43
N ASP A 11 10.25 -14.44 -11.41
CA ASP A 11 9.93 -15.15 -10.17
C ASP A 11 8.78 -14.45 -9.41
N LEU A 12 8.77 -13.12 -9.37
CA LEU A 12 7.67 -12.37 -8.80
C LEU A 12 6.37 -12.58 -9.60
N PHE A 13 6.47 -12.57 -10.93
CA PHE A 13 5.32 -12.84 -11.80
C PHE A 13 4.73 -14.23 -11.56
N ASN A 14 5.58 -15.24 -11.49
CA ASN A 14 5.18 -16.63 -11.27
C ASN A 14 4.63 -16.84 -9.85
N ALA A 15 5.10 -16.06 -8.85
CA ALA A 15 4.56 -16.03 -7.50
C ALA A 15 3.21 -15.27 -7.40
N GLY A 16 2.68 -14.75 -8.51
CA GLY A 16 1.41 -14.02 -8.53
C GLY A 16 1.52 -12.56 -8.11
N ILE A 17 2.71 -12.01 -7.94
CA ILE A 17 2.94 -10.58 -7.67
C ILE A 17 2.92 -9.84 -9.00
N ARG A 18 1.84 -9.11 -9.26
CA ARG A 18 1.63 -8.37 -10.50
C ARG A 18 1.10 -6.97 -10.20
N PRO A 19 1.80 -5.92 -10.68
CA PRO A 19 3.00 -5.96 -11.54
C PRO A 19 4.21 -6.59 -10.83
N ALA A 20 5.03 -7.32 -11.60
CA ALA A 20 6.17 -8.08 -11.09
C ALA A 20 7.40 -7.18 -10.84
N ILE A 21 7.18 -6.06 -10.17
CA ILE A 21 8.19 -5.02 -9.93
C ILE A 21 9.03 -5.37 -8.70
N ASN A 22 10.36 -5.46 -8.89
CA ASN A 22 11.29 -5.49 -7.78
C ASN A 22 11.50 -4.06 -7.24
N ALA A 23 10.81 -3.70 -6.17
CA ALA A 23 10.89 -2.38 -5.57
C ALA A 23 12.27 -2.07 -4.93
N GLY A 24 13.04 -3.09 -4.58
CA GLY A 24 14.39 -2.93 -4.01
C GLY A 24 15.44 -2.54 -5.05
N LEU A 25 15.36 -3.14 -6.24
CA LEU A 25 16.29 -2.87 -7.35
C LEU A 25 15.85 -1.70 -8.22
N SER A 26 14.57 -1.38 -8.23
CA SER A 26 14.03 -0.27 -9.01
C SER A 26 14.43 1.07 -8.38
N VAL A 27 14.90 1.99 -9.21
CA VAL A 27 15.35 3.32 -8.76
C VAL A 27 14.86 4.41 -9.69
N SER A 28 14.64 5.59 -9.13
CA SER A 28 14.35 6.81 -9.89
C SER A 28 15.28 7.93 -9.42
N ARG A 29 15.95 8.59 -10.35
CA ARG A 29 16.82 9.72 -10.07
C ARG A 29 16.03 10.91 -9.52
N VAL A 30 14.86 11.18 -10.09
CA VAL A 30 13.97 12.25 -9.64
C VAL A 30 13.25 11.84 -8.35
N GLY A 31 12.81 10.58 -8.29
CA GLY A 31 12.25 9.95 -7.10
C GLY A 31 11.12 10.77 -6.47
N GLY A 32 11.25 11.01 -5.17
CA GLY A 32 10.24 11.72 -4.40
C GLY A 32 9.97 13.17 -4.81
N ALA A 33 10.83 13.79 -5.64
CA ALA A 33 10.57 15.14 -6.16
C ALA A 33 9.47 15.16 -7.23
N ALA A 34 9.22 14.02 -7.89
CA ALA A 34 8.12 13.87 -8.87
C ALA A 34 6.79 13.45 -8.24
N GLN A 35 6.79 13.04 -6.98
CA GLN A 35 5.58 12.59 -6.29
C GLN A 35 4.79 13.77 -5.74
N THR A 36 3.46 13.62 -5.70
CA THR A 36 2.61 14.52 -4.91
C THR A 36 2.98 14.41 -3.43
N LYS A 37 2.71 15.44 -2.63
CA LYS A 37 3.07 15.46 -1.21
C LYS A 37 2.46 14.27 -0.46
N ILE A 38 1.18 13.95 -0.73
CA ILE A 38 0.47 12.85 -0.07
C ILE A 38 1.13 11.50 -0.38
N ILE A 39 1.43 11.21 -1.65
CA ILE A 39 2.08 9.95 -2.04
C ILE A 39 3.51 9.86 -1.47
N LYS A 40 4.26 10.96 -1.47
CA LYS A 40 5.59 11.00 -0.88
C LYS A 40 5.56 10.71 0.63
N LYS A 41 4.60 11.26 1.35
CA LYS A 41 4.44 11.07 2.79
C LYS A 41 4.02 9.64 3.13
N LEU A 42 2.98 9.13 2.48
CA LEU A 42 2.39 7.82 2.78
C LEU A 42 3.20 6.65 2.18
N GLY A 43 3.80 6.83 1.01
CA GLY A 43 4.56 5.77 0.33
C GLY A 43 5.85 5.35 1.04
N GLY A 44 6.44 6.22 1.85
CA GLY A 44 7.67 5.92 2.59
C GLY A 44 7.53 4.75 3.56
N GLY A 45 6.42 4.69 4.29
CA GLY A 45 6.12 3.61 5.24
C GLY A 45 5.97 2.25 4.56
N VAL A 46 5.29 2.23 3.42
CA VAL A 46 5.08 1.00 2.63
C VAL A 46 6.40 0.45 2.08
N ARG A 47 7.26 1.30 1.54
CA ARG A 47 8.57 0.87 1.03
C ARG A 47 9.43 0.22 2.12
N LEU A 48 9.43 0.81 3.31
CA LEU A 48 10.14 0.25 4.46
C LEU A 48 9.57 -1.11 4.87
N ALA A 49 8.24 -1.23 4.96
CA ALA A 49 7.56 -2.47 5.30
C ALA A 49 7.89 -3.60 4.30
N LEU A 50 7.89 -3.31 3.01
CA LEU A 50 8.26 -4.28 1.96
C LEU A 50 9.72 -4.70 2.03
N ALA A 51 10.65 -3.80 2.35
CA ALA A 51 12.07 -4.12 2.52
C ALA A 51 12.28 -5.04 3.73
N GLN A 52 11.70 -4.70 4.87
CA GLN A 52 11.75 -5.52 6.09
C GLN A 52 11.11 -6.89 5.88
N TYR A 53 9.97 -6.96 5.20
CA TYR A 53 9.31 -8.22 4.89
C TYR A 53 10.21 -9.17 4.09
N ARG A 54 10.91 -8.68 3.08
CA ARG A 54 11.81 -9.50 2.26
C ARG A 54 12.95 -10.09 3.08
N GLU A 55 13.56 -9.31 3.94
CA GLU A 55 14.64 -9.77 4.82
C GLU A 55 14.13 -10.83 5.80
N LEU A 56 13.00 -10.55 6.47
CA LEU A 56 12.39 -11.44 7.45
C LEU A 56 11.83 -12.72 6.81
N ALA A 57 11.23 -12.65 5.62
CA ALA A 57 10.69 -13.82 4.92
C ALA A 57 11.79 -14.81 4.54
N ALA A 58 12.95 -14.31 4.10
CA ALA A 58 14.12 -15.15 3.83
C ALA A 58 14.63 -15.85 5.10
N PHE A 59 14.66 -15.13 6.22
CA PHE A 59 15.09 -15.66 7.52
C PHE A 59 14.08 -16.66 8.10
N ALA A 60 12.78 -16.37 7.97
CA ALA A 60 11.69 -17.18 8.51
C ALA A 60 11.65 -18.61 7.94
N GLN A 61 12.20 -18.85 6.75
CA GLN A 61 12.31 -20.19 6.16
C GLN A 61 13.23 -21.12 6.95
N PHE A 62 14.13 -20.56 7.76
CA PHE A 62 15.13 -21.32 8.51
C PHE A 62 14.89 -21.29 10.03
N ALA A 63 13.96 -20.48 10.52
CA ALA A 63 13.68 -20.34 11.94
C ALA A 63 12.52 -21.25 12.37
N SER A 64 12.77 -22.12 13.34
CA SER A 64 11.74 -23.01 13.91
C SER A 64 10.74 -22.26 14.80
N ASP A 65 11.19 -21.19 15.47
CA ASP A 65 10.37 -20.35 16.35
C ASP A 65 10.61 -18.87 16.06
N LEU A 66 9.55 -18.16 15.70
CA LEU A 66 9.55 -16.72 15.52
C LEU A 66 8.91 -16.06 16.75
N ASP A 67 9.56 -15.02 17.27
CA ASP A 67 8.94 -14.18 18.29
C ASP A 67 7.70 -13.46 17.73
N GLU A 68 6.83 -13.01 18.64
CA GLU A 68 5.55 -12.38 18.26
C GLU A 68 5.73 -11.11 17.43
N ALA A 69 6.77 -10.30 17.71
CA ALA A 69 7.04 -9.07 16.99
C ALA A 69 7.43 -9.35 15.53
N THR A 70 8.33 -10.32 15.33
CA THR A 70 8.76 -10.78 14.00
C THR A 70 7.58 -11.36 13.20
N ARG A 71 6.71 -12.13 13.86
CA ARG A 71 5.50 -12.67 13.22
C ARG A 71 4.57 -11.55 12.74
N LYS A 72 4.29 -10.56 13.60
CA LYS A 72 3.46 -9.39 13.22
C LYS A 72 4.05 -8.61 12.05
N GLN A 73 5.37 -8.43 12.01
CA GLN A 73 6.03 -7.77 10.88
C GLN A 73 5.90 -8.55 9.58
N LEU A 74 6.02 -9.88 9.64
CA LEU A 74 5.80 -10.75 8.48
C LEU A 74 4.37 -10.69 7.98
N GLU A 75 3.40 -10.78 8.87
CA GLU A 75 1.97 -10.69 8.53
C GLU A 75 1.63 -9.32 7.91
N ARG A 76 2.13 -8.24 8.49
CA ARG A 76 1.95 -6.89 7.93
C ARG A 76 2.58 -6.77 6.56
N GLY A 77 3.82 -7.24 6.40
CA GLY A 77 4.52 -7.22 5.12
C GLY A 77 3.82 -8.05 4.04
N GLN A 78 3.23 -9.18 4.40
CA GLN A 78 2.42 -9.99 3.50
C GLN A 78 1.18 -9.23 3.03
N ARG A 79 0.43 -8.60 3.95
CA ARG A 79 -0.75 -7.79 3.61
C ARG A 79 -0.39 -6.60 2.71
N VAL A 80 0.71 -5.91 3.00
CA VAL A 80 1.21 -4.83 2.14
C VAL A 80 1.60 -5.36 0.75
N THR A 81 2.18 -6.56 0.66
CA THR A 81 2.50 -7.18 -0.63
C THR A 81 1.23 -7.49 -1.43
N GLU A 82 0.18 -7.99 -0.77
CA GLU A 82 -1.11 -8.20 -1.42
C GLU A 82 -1.74 -6.88 -1.89
N LEU A 83 -1.68 -5.83 -1.06
CA LEU A 83 -2.17 -4.49 -1.41
C LEU A 83 -1.48 -3.88 -2.64
N MET A 84 -0.19 -4.22 -2.87
CA MET A 84 0.55 -3.70 -4.03
C MET A 84 0.20 -4.42 -5.35
N LYS A 85 -0.61 -5.46 -5.32
CA LYS A 85 -1.08 -6.12 -6.54
C LYS A 85 -2.10 -5.24 -7.25
N GLN A 86 -1.97 -5.13 -8.55
CA GLN A 86 -2.82 -4.28 -9.38
C GLN A 86 -3.21 -5.01 -10.66
N LYS A 87 -4.46 -4.90 -11.06
CA LYS A 87 -4.94 -5.49 -12.32
C LYS A 87 -4.34 -4.74 -13.52
N GLN A 88 -4.14 -5.47 -14.61
CA GLN A 88 -3.69 -4.86 -15.86
C GLN A 88 -4.76 -3.87 -16.38
N TYR A 89 -4.30 -2.74 -16.90
CA TYR A 89 -5.15 -1.65 -17.40
C TYR A 89 -6.13 -1.04 -16.36
N ALA A 90 -5.80 -1.15 -15.09
CA ALA A 90 -6.59 -0.58 -14.00
C ALA A 90 -5.77 0.46 -13.20
N PRO A 91 -5.51 1.65 -13.76
CA PRO A 91 -4.79 2.70 -13.06
C PRO A 91 -5.63 3.22 -11.88
N LEU A 92 -4.96 3.58 -10.79
CA LEU A 92 -5.56 4.21 -9.63
C LEU A 92 -5.35 5.72 -9.66
N THR A 93 -6.31 6.47 -9.16
CA THR A 93 -6.17 7.90 -8.90
C THR A 93 -5.25 8.17 -7.71
N VAL A 94 -4.77 9.39 -7.57
CA VAL A 94 -3.96 9.78 -6.39
C VAL A 94 -4.73 9.56 -5.09
N ALA A 95 -6.02 9.85 -5.08
CA ALA A 95 -6.90 9.67 -3.93
C ALA A 95 -7.07 8.19 -3.53
N GLU A 96 -7.30 7.30 -4.50
CA GLU A 96 -7.38 5.85 -4.27
C GLU A 96 -6.05 5.30 -3.73
N MET A 97 -4.93 5.67 -4.34
CA MET A 97 -3.61 5.29 -3.82
C MET A 97 -3.39 5.80 -2.39
N ALA A 98 -3.79 7.05 -2.12
CA ALA A 98 -3.60 7.66 -0.81
C ALA A 98 -4.39 6.95 0.29
N VAL A 99 -5.67 6.62 0.07
CA VAL A 99 -6.50 5.95 1.07
C VAL A 99 -6.00 4.52 1.34
N SER A 100 -5.55 3.77 0.32
CA SER A 100 -4.93 2.45 0.48
C SER A 100 -3.63 2.54 1.30
N LEU A 101 -2.74 3.46 0.95
CA LEU A 101 -1.47 3.66 1.66
C LEU A 101 -1.68 4.12 3.10
N TYR A 102 -2.67 4.98 3.34
CA TYR A 102 -3.04 5.43 4.67
C TYR A 102 -3.53 4.25 5.53
N ALA A 103 -4.46 3.46 5.00
CA ALA A 103 -4.98 2.29 5.70
C ALA A 103 -3.87 1.28 6.06
N ALA A 104 -2.90 1.07 5.16
CA ALA A 104 -1.76 0.19 5.41
C ALA A 104 -0.82 0.73 6.48
N ASN A 105 -0.52 2.03 6.46
CA ASN A 105 0.41 2.65 7.42
C ASN A 105 -0.16 2.68 8.84
N GLU A 106 -1.45 2.98 8.97
CA GLU A 106 -2.12 3.12 10.27
C GLU A 106 -2.60 1.77 10.86
N GLY A 107 -2.30 0.65 10.19
CA GLY A 107 -2.60 -0.69 10.72
C GLY A 107 -4.05 -1.15 10.50
N TYR A 108 -4.84 -0.46 9.68
CA TYR A 108 -6.23 -0.84 9.40
C TYR A 108 -6.36 -2.15 8.59
N LEU A 109 -5.26 -2.69 8.11
CA LEU A 109 -5.19 -4.00 7.43
C LEU A 109 -4.86 -5.16 8.38
N ASP A 110 -4.46 -4.89 9.62
CA ASP A 110 -3.87 -5.90 10.49
C ASP A 110 -4.86 -7.02 10.88
N ASP A 111 -6.14 -6.75 10.90
CA ASP A 111 -7.23 -7.69 11.15
C ASP A 111 -7.85 -8.29 9.87
N VAL A 112 -7.42 -7.84 8.68
CA VAL A 112 -7.91 -8.35 7.40
C VAL A 112 -7.08 -9.57 6.98
N PRO A 113 -7.70 -10.73 6.65
CA PRO A 113 -6.98 -11.87 6.10
C PRO A 113 -6.23 -11.50 4.80
N ALA A 114 -5.01 -12.04 4.62
CA ALA A 114 -4.17 -11.67 3.48
C ALA A 114 -4.84 -11.94 2.11
N ASP A 115 -5.60 -13.03 2.00
CA ASP A 115 -6.36 -13.40 0.81
C ASP A 115 -7.58 -12.49 0.54
N LYS A 116 -7.94 -11.63 1.49
CA LYS A 116 -9.06 -10.67 1.41
C LYS A 116 -8.61 -9.22 1.19
N ILE A 117 -7.31 -8.95 1.18
CA ILE A 117 -6.78 -7.58 1.03
C ILE A 117 -7.24 -6.93 -0.28
N VAL A 118 -7.25 -7.66 -1.40
CA VAL A 118 -7.68 -7.12 -2.70
C VAL A 118 -9.18 -6.81 -2.72
N ASP A 119 -10.00 -7.65 -2.06
CA ASP A 119 -11.44 -7.42 -1.92
C ASP A 119 -11.70 -6.19 -1.02
N PHE A 120 -10.98 -6.13 0.11
CA PHE A 120 -11.01 -4.99 1.03
C PHE A 120 -10.64 -3.67 0.32
N GLU A 121 -9.54 -3.65 -0.45
CA GLU A 121 -9.12 -2.46 -1.19
C GLU A 121 -10.18 -2.03 -2.21
N SER A 122 -10.75 -2.99 -2.94
CA SER A 122 -11.80 -2.70 -3.93
C SER A 122 -13.04 -2.09 -3.29
N ALA A 123 -13.46 -2.61 -2.12
CA ALA A 123 -14.58 -2.06 -1.36
C ALA A 123 -14.26 -0.68 -0.76
N LEU A 124 -13.01 -0.50 -0.27
CA LEU A 124 -12.51 0.78 0.25
C LEU A 124 -12.56 1.88 -0.82
N HIS A 125 -12.06 1.57 -2.04
CA HIS A 125 -12.08 2.53 -3.16
C HIS A 125 -13.50 2.88 -3.59
N ALA A 126 -14.39 1.90 -3.72
CA ALA A 126 -15.78 2.15 -4.07
C ALA A 126 -16.47 3.05 -3.02
N SER A 127 -16.31 2.72 -1.73
CA SER A 127 -16.85 3.51 -0.64
C SER A 127 -16.24 4.91 -0.58
N PHE A 128 -14.96 5.06 -0.89
CA PHE A 128 -14.26 6.36 -0.88
C PHE A 128 -14.75 7.28 -2.00
N THR A 129 -14.95 6.72 -3.19
CA THR A 129 -15.45 7.47 -4.34
C THR A 129 -16.89 7.94 -4.12
N ASP A 130 -17.74 7.08 -3.54
CA ASP A 130 -19.15 7.37 -3.36
C ASP A 130 -19.43 8.19 -2.09
N GLY A 131 -18.76 7.85 -0.98
CA GLY A 131 -19.06 8.41 0.35
C GLY A 131 -18.21 9.62 0.75
N ALA A 132 -17.05 9.82 0.13
CA ALA A 132 -16.11 10.90 0.43
C ALA A 132 -15.60 11.59 -0.85
N SER A 133 -16.49 11.79 -1.82
CA SER A 133 -16.17 12.36 -3.13
C SER A 133 -15.44 13.70 -3.05
N ASP A 134 -15.82 14.59 -2.13
CA ASP A 134 -15.20 15.91 -1.96
C ASP A 134 -13.75 15.78 -1.48
N LEU A 135 -13.48 14.86 -0.55
CA LEU A 135 -12.12 14.58 -0.09
C LEU A 135 -11.28 13.94 -1.20
N ALA A 136 -11.85 12.98 -1.93
CA ALA A 136 -11.18 12.34 -3.06
C ALA A 136 -10.84 13.37 -4.15
N GLN A 137 -11.77 14.25 -4.50
CA GLN A 137 -11.54 15.34 -5.45
C GLN A 137 -10.45 16.29 -4.97
N LYS A 138 -10.51 16.75 -3.72
CA LYS A 138 -9.49 17.62 -3.09
C LYS A 138 -8.09 17.01 -3.18
N ILE A 139 -7.96 15.71 -2.86
CA ILE A 139 -6.68 15.00 -2.94
C ILE A 139 -6.19 14.91 -4.40
N ASN A 140 -7.07 14.56 -5.34
CA ASN A 140 -6.70 14.43 -6.75
C ASN A 140 -6.26 15.77 -7.37
N GLU A 141 -6.89 16.88 -7.00
CA GLU A 141 -6.58 18.21 -7.53
C GLU A 141 -5.31 18.81 -6.91
N THR A 142 -5.12 18.65 -5.61
CA THR A 142 -4.02 19.32 -4.90
C THR A 142 -2.81 18.45 -4.69
N GLY A 143 -3.00 17.14 -4.54
CA GLY A 143 -1.96 16.19 -4.14
C GLY A 143 -1.34 16.52 -2.76
N ASP A 144 -1.99 17.36 -1.97
CA ASP A 144 -1.48 17.84 -0.69
C ASP A 144 -1.72 16.85 0.44
N TYR A 145 -0.98 17.00 1.53
CA TYR A 145 -1.15 16.27 2.77
C TYR A 145 -0.92 17.22 3.95
N ASN A 146 -1.94 17.37 4.76
CA ASN A 146 -1.96 18.20 5.94
C ASN A 146 -2.84 17.56 7.02
N GLU A 147 -2.89 18.18 8.20
CA GLU A 147 -3.64 17.67 9.36
C GLU A 147 -5.14 17.49 9.08
N GLU A 148 -5.72 18.37 8.26
CA GLU A 148 -7.14 18.27 7.87
C GLU A 148 -7.39 17.02 7.01
N ILE A 149 -6.59 16.83 5.94
CA ILE A 149 -6.70 15.66 5.05
C ILE A 149 -6.44 14.38 5.83
N GLU A 150 -5.46 14.38 6.74
CA GLU A 150 -5.16 13.22 7.60
C GLU A 150 -6.34 12.87 8.51
N ALA A 151 -6.94 13.87 9.15
CA ALA A 151 -8.12 13.68 10.01
C ALA A 151 -9.34 13.16 9.23
N ASP A 152 -9.56 13.68 8.01
CA ASP A 152 -10.65 13.25 7.14
C ASP A 152 -10.43 11.82 6.63
N LEU A 153 -9.21 11.45 6.24
CA LEU A 153 -8.85 10.08 5.87
C LEU A 153 -9.05 9.12 7.04
N LYS A 154 -8.59 9.51 8.23
CA LYS A 154 -8.77 8.71 9.45
C LYS A 154 -10.24 8.43 9.70
N LYS A 155 -11.05 9.48 9.75
CA LYS A 155 -12.48 9.37 9.97
C LYS A 155 -13.15 8.46 8.94
N PHE A 156 -12.83 8.68 7.67
CA PHE A 156 -13.39 7.86 6.57
C PHE A 156 -13.04 6.37 6.74
N VAL A 157 -11.77 6.03 6.99
CA VAL A 157 -11.35 4.63 7.13
C VAL A 157 -11.94 3.99 8.38
N GLU A 158 -12.06 4.71 9.50
CA GLU A 158 -12.71 4.23 10.72
C GLU A 158 -14.20 3.97 10.48
N ASP A 159 -14.90 4.89 9.82
CA ASP A 159 -16.31 4.74 9.47
C ASP A 159 -16.51 3.53 8.53
N PHE A 160 -15.69 3.40 7.49
CA PHE A 160 -15.71 2.25 6.58
C PHE A 160 -15.48 0.92 7.30
N LYS A 161 -14.47 0.83 8.15
CA LYS A 161 -14.18 -0.37 8.95
C LYS A 161 -15.35 -0.74 9.88
N SER A 162 -16.06 0.25 10.41
CA SER A 162 -17.21 0.01 11.29
C SER A 162 -18.41 -0.65 10.58
N THR A 163 -18.52 -0.51 9.25
CA THR A 163 -19.58 -1.13 8.47
C THR A 163 -19.43 -2.65 8.33
N GLY A 164 -18.19 -3.16 8.43
CA GLY A 164 -17.88 -4.59 8.32
C GLY A 164 -18.20 -5.22 6.96
N THR A 165 -18.44 -4.40 5.92
CA THR A 165 -18.84 -4.85 4.57
C THR A 165 -17.65 -4.87 3.60
N TYR A 166 -16.70 -5.79 3.80
CA TYR A 166 -15.55 -5.99 2.89
C TYR A 166 -15.06 -7.44 2.89
#